data_72f5427d2757ad8300f86f45d0d0da90
#
_entry.id   72f5427d2757ad8300f86f45d0d0da90
#
_cell.length_a   1.000
_cell.length_b   1.000
_cell.length_c   1.000
_cell.angle_alpha   90.00
_cell.angle_beta   90.00
_cell.angle_gamma   90.00
#
_symmetry.space_group_name_H-M   'P 1'
#
loop_
_entity.id
_entity.type
_entity.pdbx_description
1 polymer ?
#
loop_
_entity_poly.entity_id
_entity_poly.type
_entity_poly.pdbx_seq_one_letter_code
_entity_poly.pdbx_strand_id
1 'polypeptide(L)'
;MSVVVSDTSPLHYLILCGAEGILPRLFRQVVISPTVFRELQQPNTPPPVRQWAAVPPEWVAVQSPKKINLKLDVDAGELEAICLAQEIHADAVLMDDRAGRNAAIQCGLAVVGTIGLLEQAAARGLIELTPALARLRQTNARLDPELIRAALARDQARQKKQ
;
A
#
# COMPACT_ATOMS: atom_id res chain seq x y z
N MET A 1 5.66 -7.85 14.95
CA MET A 1 5.30 -6.98 13.82
C MET A 1 5.56 -7.72 12.52
N SER A 2 4.79 -7.41 11.53
CA SER A 2 4.73 -8.14 10.26
C SER A 2 5.64 -7.53 9.19
N VAL A 3 5.93 -8.35 8.17
CA VAL A 3 6.61 -7.94 6.94
C VAL A 3 5.59 -7.97 5.81
N VAL A 4 5.51 -6.89 5.05
CA VAL A 4 4.59 -6.77 3.92
C VAL A 4 5.36 -6.41 2.65
N VAL A 5 4.78 -6.76 1.50
CA VAL A 5 5.29 -6.34 0.19
C VAL A 5 4.33 -5.28 -0.35
N SER A 6 4.85 -4.20 -0.89
CA SER A 6 4.00 -3.14 -1.45
C SER A 6 4.16 -3.01 -2.96
N ASP A 7 3.05 -2.83 -3.65
CA ASP A 7 3.01 -2.31 -4.99
C ASP A 7 3.21 -0.79 -4.96
N THR A 8 3.27 -0.17 -6.14
CA THR A 8 3.58 1.25 -6.29
C THR A 8 2.52 2.17 -5.69
N SER A 9 1.23 1.91 -5.98
CA SER A 9 0.15 2.84 -5.64
C SER A 9 -0.01 3.14 -4.15
N PRO A 10 0.03 2.16 -3.23
CA PRO A 10 -0.14 2.48 -1.82
C PRO A 10 0.96 3.40 -1.28
N LEU A 11 2.21 3.20 -1.69
CA LEU A 11 3.30 4.10 -1.30
C LEU A 11 3.11 5.49 -1.89
N HIS A 12 2.79 5.54 -3.19
CA HIS A 12 2.56 6.78 -3.92
C HIS A 12 1.49 7.65 -3.21
N TYR A 13 0.33 7.08 -2.94
CA TYR A 13 -0.77 7.84 -2.37
C TYR A 13 -0.59 8.16 -0.88
N LEU A 14 0.01 7.27 -0.11
CA LEU A 14 0.34 7.57 1.28
C LEU A 14 1.32 8.75 1.38
N ILE A 15 2.34 8.76 0.52
CA ILE A 15 3.29 9.88 0.49
C ILE A 15 2.59 11.17 0.11
N LEU A 16 1.74 11.15 -0.93
CA LEU A 16 1.03 12.35 -1.39
C LEU A 16 0.11 12.92 -0.32
N CYS A 17 -0.50 12.09 0.51
CA CYS A 17 -1.36 12.59 1.59
C CYS A 17 -0.63 12.73 2.94
N GLY A 18 0.71 12.60 2.94
CA GLY A 18 1.52 12.81 4.14
C GLY A 18 1.36 11.75 5.22
N ALA A 19 0.91 10.54 4.85
CA ALA A 19 0.58 9.49 5.79
C ALA A 19 1.53 8.29 5.74
N GLU A 20 2.63 8.37 4.99
CA GLU A 20 3.58 7.25 4.84
C GLU A 20 4.21 6.82 6.17
N GLY A 21 4.26 7.72 7.14
CA GLY A 21 4.77 7.42 8.47
C GLY A 21 3.95 6.39 9.25
N ILE A 22 2.75 6.06 8.81
CA ILE A 22 1.98 4.97 9.44
C ILE A 22 2.60 3.60 9.16
N LEU A 23 3.31 3.45 8.05
CA LEU A 23 3.84 2.14 7.62
C LEU A 23 4.80 1.52 8.65
N PRO A 24 5.81 2.25 9.17
CA PRO A 24 6.70 1.65 10.17
C PRO A 24 6.02 1.48 11.53
N ARG A 25 4.86 2.11 11.74
CA ARG A 25 4.05 1.91 12.95
C ARG A 25 3.15 0.68 12.84
N LEU A 26 2.74 0.32 11.63
CA LEU A 26 1.90 -0.86 11.36
C LEU A 26 2.73 -2.12 11.10
N PHE A 27 3.88 -1.98 10.46
CA PHE A 27 4.68 -3.10 9.98
C PHE A 27 6.15 -2.93 10.39
N ARG A 28 6.83 -4.05 10.59
CA ARG A 28 8.26 -4.03 10.87
C ARG A 28 9.06 -3.60 9.64
N GLN A 29 8.65 -4.08 8.45
CA GLN A 29 9.36 -3.80 7.22
C GLN A 29 8.39 -3.83 6.04
N VAL A 30 8.61 -2.94 5.09
CA VAL A 30 7.95 -2.92 3.79
C VAL A 30 8.99 -3.29 2.74
N VAL A 31 8.73 -4.35 1.97
CA VAL A 31 9.61 -4.80 0.90
C VAL A 31 8.99 -4.41 -0.43
N ILE A 32 9.80 -3.89 -1.33
CA ILE A 32 9.37 -3.52 -2.69
C ILE A 32 10.31 -4.18 -3.72
N SER A 33 9.76 -4.45 -4.90
CA SER A 33 10.55 -4.99 -6.00
C SER A 33 11.35 -3.90 -6.70
N PRO A 34 12.37 -4.25 -7.50
CA PRO A 34 13.08 -3.27 -8.32
C PRO A 34 12.17 -2.52 -9.29
N THR A 35 11.15 -3.18 -9.86
CA THR A 35 10.19 -2.52 -10.75
C THR A 35 9.39 -1.45 -10.02
N VAL A 36 8.87 -1.76 -8.84
CA VAL A 36 8.16 -0.78 -8.00
C VAL A 36 9.10 0.38 -7.63
N PHE A 37 10.34 0.07 -7.25
CA PHE A 37 11.32 1.10 -6.91
C PHE A 37 11.58 2.03 -8.10
N ARG A 38 11.69 1.50 -9.32
CA ARG A 38 11.84 2.31 -10.53
C ARG A 38 10.61 3.15 -10.82
N GLU A 39 9.41 2.59 -10.65
CA GLU A 39 8.15 3.32 -10.87
C GLU A 39 8.03 4.54 -9.95
N LEU A 40 8.49 4.44 -8.72
CA LEU A 40 8.47 5.56 -7.77
C LEU A 40 9.44 6.68 -8.15
N GLN A 41 10.37 6.43 -9.07
CA GLN A 41 11.41 7.37 -9.49
C GLN A 41 11.25 7.87 -10.92
N GLN A 42 10.13 7.59 -11.58
CA GLN A 42 9.90 8.00 -12.96
C GLN A 42 9.86 9.54 -13.07
N PRO A 43 10.28 10.10 -14.23
CA PRO A 43 10.29 11.57 -14.41
C PRO A 43 8.93 12.22 -14.22
N ASN A 44 7.84 11.52 -14.55
CA ASN A 44 6.48 12.01 -14.38
C ASN A 44 5.86 11.71 -12.99
N THR A 45 6.60 11.03 -12.13
CA THR A 45 6.17 10.80 -10.76
C THR A 45 6.20 12.13 -9.99
N PRO A 46 5.20 12.42 -9.14
CA PRO A 46 5.19 13.67 -8.38
C PRO A 46 6.46 13.85 -7.54
N PRO A 47 6.99 15.09 -7.44
CA PRO A 47 8.24 15.35 -6.74
C PRO A 47 8.33 14.80 -5.31
N PRO A 48 7.28 14.89 -4.45
CA PRO A 48 7.39 14.33 -3.11
C PRO A 48 7.66 12.82 -3.12
N VAL A 49 7.07 12.09 -4.06
CA VAL A 49 7.27 10.64 -4.19
C VAL A 49 8.67 10.33 -4.67
N ARG A 50 9.14 11.06 -5.70
CA ARG A 50 10.51 10.88 -6.20
C ARG A 50 11.57 11.19 -5.13
N GLN A 51 11.35 12.25 -4.36
CA GLN A 51 12.27 12.64 -3.28
C GLN A 51 12.33 11.56 -2.19
N TRP A 52 11.19 11.02 -1.83
CA TRP A 52 11.13 9.93 -0.85
C TRP A 52 11.88 8.69 -1.36
N ALA A 53 11.67 8.33 -2.63
CA ALA A 53 12.29 7.15 -3.23
C ALA A 53 13.80 7.33 -3.44
N ALA A 54 14.28 8.58 -3.58
CA ALA A 54 15.72 8.86 -3.75
C ALA A 54 16.51 8.50 -2.49
N VAL A 55 15.90 8.65 -1.30
CA VAL A 55 16.53 8.28 -0.01
C VAL A 55 15.48 7.52 0.81
N PRO A 56 15.23 6.25 0.47
CA PRO A 56 14.19 5.48 1.16
C PRO A 56 14.56 5.25 2.64
N PRO A 57 13.54 5.24 3.52
CA PRO A 57 13.79 5.01 4.95
C PRO A 57 14.30 3.59 5.22
N GLU A 58 14.87 3.41 6.40
CA GLU A 58 15.47 2.12 6.81
C GLU A 58 14.47 0.96 6.84
N TRP A 59 13.18 1.25 7.05
CA TRP A 59 12.15 0.22 7.10
C TRP A 59 11.70 -0.25 5.72
N VAL A 60 12.25 0.31 4.65
CA VAL A 60 12.01 -0.14 3.26
C VAL A 60 13.20 -0.95 2.78
N ALA A 61 12.93 -2.14 2.24
CA ALA A 61 13.94 -2.98 1.59
C ALA A 61 13.56 -3.22 0.14
N VAL A 62 14.54 -3.21 -0.76
CA VAL A 62 14.34 -3.56 -2.17
C VAL A 62 14.84 -4.98 -2.37
N GLN A 63 13.99 -5.85 -2.89
CA GLN A 63 14.32 -7.26 -3.11
C GLN A 63 13.68 -7.75 -4.40
N SER A 64 14.47 -8.43 -5.23
CA SER A 64 13.97 -9.01 -6.47
C SER A 64 13.40 -10.41 -6.21
N PRO A 65 12.23 -10.75 -6.76
CA PRO A 65 11.76 -12.13 -6.69
C PRO A 65 12.69 -13.03 -7.50
N LYS A 66 12.92 -14.25 -7.00
CA LYS A 66 13.78 -15.24 -7.68
C LYS A 66 13.03 -15.94 -8.81
N LYS A 67 11.71 -16.11 -8.67
CA LYS A 67 10.87 -16.77 -9.66
C LYS A 67 9.66 -15.91 -9.98
N ILE A 68 9.31 -15.87 -11.27
CA ILE A 68 8.16 -15.12 -11.76
C ILE A 68 7.14 -16.11 -12.32
N ASN A 69 5.88 -16.00 -11.86
CA ASN A 69 4.78 -16.80 -12.39
C ASN A 69 4.17 -16.07 -13.59
N LEU A 70 4.58 -16.44 -14.80
CA LEU A 70 4.13 -15.81 -16.05
C LEU A 70 2.65 -16.07 -16.37
N LYS A 71 1.97 -16.92 -15.61
CA LYS A 71 0.54 -17.20 -15.83
C LYS A 71 -0.37 -16.12 -15.24
N LEU A 72 0.17 -15.23 -14.39
CA LEU A 72 -0.61 -14.15 -13.82
C LEU A 72 -0.77 -13.01 -14.85
N ASP A 73 -2.02 -12.62 -15.12
CA ASP A 73 -2.34 -11.55 -16.06
C ASP A 73 -2.49 -10.22 -15.31
N VAL A 74 -1.36 -9.66 -14.93
CA VAL A 74 -1.24 -8.39 -14.21
C VAL A 74 -0.02 -7.65 -14.72
N ASP A 75 0.12 -6.36 -14.37
CA ASP A 75 1.29 -5.59 -14.80
C ASP A 75 2.58 -6.06 -14.10
N ALA A 76 3.73 -5.56 -14.58
CA ALA A 76 5.03 -6.00 -14.09
C ALA A 76 5.24 -5.73 -12.59
N GLY A 77 4.82 -4.56 -12.11
CA GLY A 77 4.95 -4.20 -10.69
C GLY A 77 4.10 -5.10 -9.80
N GLU A 78 2.85 -5.33 -10.20
CA GLU A 78 1.95 -6.23 -9.49
C GLU A 78 2.46 -7.66 -9.50
N LEU A 79 2.95 -8.14 -10.65
CA LEU A 79 3.48 -9.49 -10.80
C LEU A 79 4.66 -9.73 -9.86
N GLU A 80 5.63 -8.82 -9.86
CA GLU A 80 6.79 -8.94 -8.98
C GLU A 80 6.40 -8.86 -7.51
N ALA A 81 5.46 -7.99 -7.16
CA ALA A 81 4.98 -7.88 -5.79
C ALA A 81 4.33 -9.18 -5.30
N ILE A 82 3.48 -9.79 -6.12
CA ILE A 82 2.82 -11.05 -5.79
C ILE A 82 3.85 -12.18 -5.62
N CYS A 83 4.74 -12.32 -6.59
CA CYS A 83 5.77 -13.38 -6.55
C CYS A 83 6.70 -13.21 -5.36
N LEU A 84 7.12 -11.98 -5.08
CA LEU A 84 7.98 -11.67 -3.94
C LEU A 84 7.27 -11.99 -2.62
N ALA A 85 6.00 -11.59 -2.49
CA ALA A 85 5.22 -11.85 -1.29
C ALA A 85 5.08 -13.35 -1.01
N GLN A 86 4.90 -14.15 -2.05
CA GLN A 86 4.87 -15.61 -1.89
C GLN A 86 6.22 -16.17 -1.45
N GLU A 87 7.31 -15.70 -2.05
CA GLU A 87 8.65 -16.19 -1.73
C GLU A 87 9.05 -15.93 -0.28
N ILE A 88 8.79 -14.72 0.22
CA ILE A 88 9.21 -14.35 1.57
C ILE A 88 8.14 -14.62 2.62
N HIS A 89 7.03 -15.25 2.21
CA HIS A 89 5.88 -15.50 3.08
C HIS A 89 5.41 -14.24 3.79
N ALA A 90 5.24 -13.17 3.00
CA ALA A 90 4.80 -11.88 3.54
C ALA A 90 3.42 -12.01 4.20
N ASP A 91 3.21 -11.23 5.25
CA ASP A 91 1.93 -11.25 5.98
C ASP A 91 0.80 -10.61 5.17
N ALA A 92 1.14 -9.71 4.24
CA ALA A 92 0.17 -9.10 3.33
C ALA A 92 0.88 -8.48 2.13
N VAL A 93 0.09 -8.21 1.08
CA VAL A 93 0.50 -7.39 -0.06
C VAL A 93 -0.30 -6.10 0.00
N LEU A 94 0.37 -4.96 -0.14
CA LEU A 94 -0.27 -3.66 -0.22
C LEU A 94 -0.50 -3.34 -1.69
N MET A 95 -1.76 -3.25 -2.11
CA MET A 95 -2.11 -3.17 -3.51
C MET A 95 -3.51 -2.58 -3.69
N ASP A 96 -3.66 -1.63 -4.61
CA ASP A 96 -4.93 -0.94 -4.85
C ASP A 96 -5.68 -1.46 -6.08
N ASP A 97 -4.97 -1.82 -7.14
CA ASP A 97 -5.62 -2.22 -8.40
C ASP A 97 -6.43 -3.50 -8.24
N ARG A 98 -7.66 -3.48 -8.78
CA ARG A 98 -8.61 -4.60 -8.61
C ARG A 98 -8.08 -5.90 -9.19
N ALA A 99 -7.52 -5.86 -10.41
CA ALA A 99 -6.99 -7.08 -11.06
C ALA A 99 -5.82 -7.66 -10.27
N GLY A 100 -4.91 -6.80 -9.81
CA GLY A 100 -3.78 -7.20 -8.97
C GLY A 100 -4.24 -7.79 -7.65
N ARG A 101 -5.21 -7.14 -6.99
CA ARG A 101 -5.76 -7.63 -5.71
C ARG A 101 -6.40 -9.02 -5.88
N ASN A 102 -7.18 -9.21 -6.93
CA ASN A 102 -7.81 -10.50 -7.22
C ASN A 102 -6.77 -11.59 -7.46
N ALA A 103 -5.73 -11.29 -8.25
CA ALA A 103 -4.64 -12.23 -8.50
C ALA A 103 -3.91 -12.60 -7.22
N ALA A 104 -3.61 -11.63 -6.36
CA ALA A 104 -2.96 -11.87 -5.07
C ALA A 104 -3.81 -12.76 -4.16
N ILE A 105 -5.11 -12.49 -4.08
CA ILE A 105 -6.04 -13.29 -3.28
C ILE A 105 -6.08 -14.73 -3.79
N GLN A 106 -6.14 -14.93 -5.10
CA GLN A 106 -6.11 -16.26 -5.71
C GLN A 106 -4.80 -17.01 -5.41
N CYS A 107 -3.72 -16.27 -5.19
CA CYS A 107 -2.44 -16.83 -4.79
C CYS A 107 -2.33 -17.09 -3.28
N GLY A 108 -3.41 -16.90 -2.53
CA GLY A 108 -3.44 -17.16 -1.10
C GLY A 108 -2.88 -16.03 -0.24
N LEU A 109 -2.73 -14.83 -0.78
CA LEU A 109 -2.16 -13.69 -0.06
C LEU A 109 -3.27 -12.82 0.53
N ALA A 110 -3.02 -12.29 1.73
CA ALA A 110 -3.83 -11.21 2.27
C ALA A 110 -3.49 -9.91 1.54
N VAL A 111 -4.49 -9.08 1.27
CA VAL A 111 -4.32 -7.84 0.50
C VAL A 111 -4.91 -6.66 1.26
N VAL A 112 -4.19 -5.55 1.31
CA VAL A 112 -4.65 -4.30 1.92
C VAL A 112 -4.42 -3.16 0.93
N GLY A 113 -5.45 -2.34 0.69
CA GLY A 113 -5.32 -1.15 -0.14
C GLY A 113 -5.04 0.11 0.69
N THR A 114 -4.87 1.24 0.02
CA THR A 114 -4.56 2.51 0.68
C THR A 114 -5.62 2.89 1.73
N ILE A 115 -6.90 2.79 1.37
CA ILE A 115 -8.00 3.12 2.31
C ILE A 115 -7.93 2.20 3.54
N GLY A 116 -7.71 0.91 3.32
CA GLY A 116 -7.61 -0.07 4.42
C GLY A 116 -6.44 0.22 5.34
N LEU A 117 -5.30 0.67 4.80
CA LEU A 117 -4.14 1.07 5.60
C LEU A 117 -4.45 2.27 6.48
N LEU A 118 -5.10 3.28 5.92
CA LEU A 118 -5.51 4.47 6.68
C LEU A 118 -6.50 4.08 7.78
N GLU A 119 -7.42 3.20 7.48
CA GLU A 119 -8.38 2.72 8.46
C GLU A 119 -7.70 1.94 9.60
N GLN A 120 -6.76 1.07 9.29
CA GLN A 120 -5.99 0.34 10.30
C GLN A 120 -5.21 1.29 11.21
N ALA A 121 -4.59 2.29 10.61
CA ALA A 121 -3.85 3.31 11.38
C ALA A 121 -4.78 4.10 12.29
N ALA A 122 -5.95 4.48 11.81
CA ALA A 122 -6.95 5.19 12.60
C ALA A 122 -7.46 4.33 13.76
N ALA A 123 -7.70 3.04 13.52
CA ALA A 123 -8.15 2.11 14.55
C ALA A 123 -7.12 1.96 15.68
N ARG A 124 -5.84 2.18 15.38
CA ARG A 124 -4.75 2.15 16.37
C ARG A 124 -4.44 3.53 16.97
N GLY A 125 -5.22 4.55 16.60
CA GLY A 125 -5.00 5.90 17.11
C GLY A 125 -3.79 6.63 16.53
N LEU A 126 -3.26 6.15 15.40
CA LEU A 126 -2.06 6.75 14.78
C LEU A 126 -2.39 7.99 13.95
N ILE A 127 -3.59 8.04 13.40
CA ILE A 127 -4.09 9.16 12.58
C ILE A 127 -5.60 9.34 12.83
N GLU A 128 -6.12 10.48 12.38
CA GLU A 128 -7.57 10.69 12.28
C GLU A 128 -8.00 10.36 10.85
N LEU A 129 -8.99 9.47 10.70
CA LEU A 129 -9.38 8.93 9.38
C LEU A 129 -10.01 9.98 8.49
N THR A 130 -10.94 10.79 8.99
CA THR A 130 -11.66 11.76 8.18
C THR A 130 -10.74 12.76 7.49
N PRO A 131 -9.81 13.46 8.19
CA PRO A 131 -8.89 14.34 7.49
C PRO A 131 -7.90 13.60 6.58
N ALA A 132 -7.49 12.38 6.92
CA ALA A 132 -6.61 11.59 6.06
C ALA A 132 -7.30 11.25 4.72
N LEU A 133 -8.56 10.82 4.77
CA LEU A 133 -9.33 10.55 3.55
C LEU A 133 -9.60 11.82 2.75
N ALA A 134 -9.79 12.96 3.42
CA ALA A 134 -9.95 14.24 2.73
C ALA A 134 -8.70 14.60 1.93
N ARG A 135 -7.51 14.38 2.51
CA ARG A 135 -6.23 14.60 1.79
C ARG A 135 -6.08 13.63 0.62
N LEU A 136 -6.48 12.37 0.82
CA LEU A 136 -6.41 11.36 -0.26
C LEU A 136 -7.32 11.76 -1.44
N ARG A 137 -8.50 12.33 -1.17
CA ARG A 137 -9.41 12.81 -2.21
C ARG A 137 -8.85 13.97 -3.02
N GLN A 138 -7.88 14.71 -2.49
CA GLN A 138 -7.22 15.80 -3.21
C GLN A 138 -6.17 15.31 -4.20
N THR A 139 -5.82 14.02 -4.15
CA THR A 139 -4.91 13.38 -5.10
C THR A 139 -5.70 12.90 -6.32
N ASN A 140 -4.99 12.35 -7.32
CA ASN A 140 -5.63 11.73 -8.48
C ASN A 140 -6.00 10.24 -8.25
N ALA A 141 -6.03 9.79 -7.00
CA ALA A 141 -6.41 8.42 -6.68
C ALA A 141 -7.87 8.17 -7.08
N ARG A 142 -8.10 7.01 -7.72
CA ARG A 142 -9.45 6.55 -8.02
C ARG A 142 -10.01 5.89 -6.77
N LEU A 143 -10.97 6.55 -6.14
CA LEU A 143 -11.55 6.11 -4.88
C LEU A 143 -12.99 5.68 -5.09
N ASP A 144 -13.30 4.47 -4.60
CA ASP A 144 -14.67 3.98 -4.59
C ASP A 144 -15.43 4.67 -3.44
N PRO A 145 -16.48 5.47 -3.74
CA PRO A 145 -17.26 6.15 -2.68
C PRO A 145 -17.84 5.19 -1.64
N GLU A 146 -18.20 3.98 -2.05
CA GLU A 146 -18.76 2.98 -1.12
C GLU A 146 -17.70 2.51 -0.12
N LEU A 147 -16.46 2.30 -0.56
CA LEU A 147 -15.37 1.91 0.34
C LEU A 147 -15.07 3.02 1.35
N ILE A 148 -15.10 4.27 0.90
CA ILE A 148 -14.88 5.43 1.78
C ILE A 148 -16.01 5.52 2.81
N ARG A 149 -17.27 5.41 2.39
CA ARG A 149 -18.41 5.46 3.30
C ARG A 149 -18.35 4.34 4.33
N ALA A 150 -18.03 3.13 3.90
CA ALA A 150 -17.92 1.98 4.80
C ALA A 150 -16.80 2.17 5.82
N ALA A 151 -15.64 2.68 5.38
CA ALA A 151 -14.52 2.96 6.28
C ALA A 151 -14.88 4.03 7.32
N LEU A 152 -15.53 5.12 6.89
CA LEU A 152 -15.96 6.18 7.80
C LEU A 152 -17.02 5.69 8.79
N ALA A 153 -17.95 4.84 8.35
CA ALA A 153 -18.98 4.27 9.23
C ALA A 153 -18.34 3.40 10.31
N ARG A 154 -17.36 2.57 9.96
CA ARG A 154 -16.64 1.74 10.94
C ARG A 154 -15.84 2.60 11.91
N ASP A 155 -15.21 3.67 11.43
CA ASP A 155 -14.45 4.59 12.26
C ASP A 155 -15.35 5.28 13.29
N GLN A 156 -16.52 5.78 12.87
CA GLN A 156 -17.50 6.38 13.78
C GLN A 156 -17.98 5.38 14.82
N ALA A 157 -18.23 4.14 14.42
CA ALA A 157 -18.66 3.08 15.35
C ALA A 157 -17.58 2.80 16.41
N ARG A 158 -16.29 2.81 16.02
CA ARG A 158 -15.19 2.66 16.97
C ARG A 158 -15.12 3.81 17.96
N GLN A 159 -15.29 5.04 17.48
CA GLN A 159 -15.25 6.23 18.34
C GLN A 159 -16.37 6.24 19.37
N LYS A 160 -17.57 5.77 19.00
CA LYS A 160 -18.71 5.71 19.92
C LYS A 160 -18.52 4.70 21.05
N LYS A 161 -17.62 3.72 20.89
CA LYS A 161 -17.32 2.70 21.90
C LYS A 161 -16.26 3.12 22.91
N GLN A 162 -15.63 4.24 22.68
CA GLN A 162 -14.58 4.77 23.57
C GLN A 162 -15.17 5.72 24.65
#